data_51bafecab95172a7f457b1f15b0a1ac2
#
_entry.id   51bafecab95172a7f457b1f15b0a1ac2
#
_cell.length_a   1.000
_cell.length_b   1.000
_cell.length_c   1.000
_cell.angle_alpha   90.00
_cell.angle_beta   90.00
_cell.angle_gamma   90.00
#
_symmetry.space_group_name_H-M   'P 1'
#
loop_
_entity.id
_entity.type
_entity.pdbx_description
1 polymer ?
#
loop_
_entity_poly.entity_id
_entity_poly.type
_entity_poly.pdbx_seq_one_letter_code
_entity_poly.pdbx_strand_id
1 'polypeptide(L)'
;MQLVPYNPDATVLEKAIARMNGNIAPARRGRDSSKDCIVFETYLKVADVLRTEGSTAPIVFLSSNTSEYLNDSKVLKVEIANDFAPLKIDYASNMAMAKYQLGL
;
A
#
# COMPACT_ATOMS: atom_id res chain seq x y z
N MET A 1 12.89 -7.66 20.40
CA MET A 1 11.70 -7.72 19.54
C MET A 1 11.74 -9.02 18.73
N GLN A 2 10.66 -9.75 18.76
CA GLN A 2 10.57 -10.99 18.01
C GLN A 2 9.99 -10.69 16.61
N LEU A 3 10.72 -11.08 15.56
CA LEU A 3 10.23 -10.95 14.19
C LEU A 3 9.45 -12.21 13.86
N VAL A 4 8.16 -12.06 13.66
CA VAL A 4 7.29 -13.15 13.24
C VAL A 4 6.96 -12.93 11.76
N PRO A 5 7.17 -13.92 10.86
CA PRO A 5 6.77 -13.77 9.47
C PRO A 5 5.28 -13.50 9.38
N TYR A 6 4.91 -12.47 8.64
CA TYR A 6 3.50 -12.18 8.40
C TYR A 6 2.98 -13.10 7.31
N ASN A 7 1.95 -13.85 7.62
CA ASN A 7 1.23 -14.68 6.65
C ASN A 7 -0.07 -13.97 6.29
N PRO A 8 -0.34 -13.70 4.99
CA PRO A 8 -1.60 -13.07 4.60
C PRO A 8 -2.77 -13.93 5.07
N ASP A 9 -3.75 -13.29 5.72
CA ASP A 9 -4.99 -13.98 6.07
C ASP A 9 -5.92 -14.09 4.88
N ALA A 10 -7.04 -14.82 5.06
CA ALA A 10 -7.99 -15.04 3.97
C ALA A 10 -8.59 -13.72 3.47
N THR A 11 -8.81 -12.75 4.35
CA THR A 11 -9.38 -11.45 3.98
C THR A 11 -8.43 -10.68 3.05
N VAL A 12 -7.13 -10.70 3.37
CA VAL A 12 -6.11 -10.05 2.52
C VAL A 12 -6.07 -10.71 1.14
N LEU A 13 -6.08 -12.04 1.10
CA LEU A 13 -6.04 -12.78 -0.16
C LEU A 13 -7.30 -12.51 -1.01
N GLU A 14 -8.47 -12.49 -0.40
CA GLU A 14 -9.72 -12.16 -1.10
C GLU A 14 -9.67 -10.76 -1.71
N LYS A 15 -9.20 -9.77 -0.96
CA LYS A 15 -9.09 -8.39 -1.45
C LYS A 15 -8.06 -8.28 -2.56
N ALA A 16 -6.93 -8.99 -2.46
CA ALA A 16 -5.91 -9.00 -3.50
C ALA A 16 -6.46 -9.61 -4.81
N ILE A 17 -7.22 -10.70 -4.71
CA ILE A 17 -7.85 -11.34 -5.86
C ILE A 17 -8.86 -10.39 -6.50
N ALA A 18 -9.65 -9.68 -5.69
CA ALA A 18 -10.61 -8.70 -6.19
C ALA A 18 -9.92 -7.58 -6.97
N ARG A 19 -8.77 -7.09 -6.50
CA ARG A 19 -7.98 -6.09 -7.24
C ARG A 19 -7.53 -6.62 -8.59
N MET A 20 -6.99 -7.85 -8.62
CA MET A 20 -6.55 -8.46 -9.87
C MET A 20 -7.70 -8.62 -10.86
N ASN A 21 -8.84 -9.13 -10.39
CA ASN A 21 -10.00 -9.36 -11.24
C ASN A 21 -10.61 -8.05 -11.75
N GLY A 22 -10.59 -6.99 -10.94
CA GLY A 22 -11.09 -5.67 -11.31
C GLY A 22 -10.06 -4.79 -12.00
N ASN A 23 -8.83 -5.27 -12.18
CA ASN A 23 -7.72 -4.48 -12.69
C ASN A 23 -7.53 -3.17 -11.91
N ILE A 24 -7.67 -3.25 -10.59
CA ILE A 24 -7.55 -2.11 -9.68
C ILE A 24 -6.09 -2.02 -9.22
N ALA A 25 -5.49 -0.82 -9.26
CA ALA A 25 -4.10 -0.66 -8.85
C ALA A 25 -3.82 -1.25 -7.46
N PRO A 26 -2.67 -1.91 -7.23
CA PRO A 26 -1.51 -2.00 -8.12
C PRO A 26 -1.61 -3.05 -9.23
N ALA A 27 -2.77 -3.68 -9.44
CA ALA A 27 -2.95 -4.64 -10.53
C ALA A 27 -2.82 -3.96 -11.89
N ARG A 28 -2.23 -4.67 -12.84
CA ARG A 28 -2.05 -4.19 -14.22
C ARG A 28 -2.45 -5.28 -15.20
N ARG A 29 -3.21 -4.86 -16.22
CA ARG A 29 -3.65 -5.77 -17.29
C ARG A 29 -2.44 -6.36 -18.02
N GLY A 30 -2.50 -7.65 -18.33
CA GLY A 30 -1.44 -8.35 -19.08
C GLY A 30 -0.21 -8.69 -18.27
N ARG A 31 -0.27 -8.53 -16.95
CA ARG A 31 0.84 -8.78 -16.05
C ARG A 31 0.35 -9.53 -14.80
N ASP A 32 1.15 -10.47 -14.29
CA ASP A 32 0.88 -11.10 -13.00
C ASP A 32 1.19 -10.11 -11.88
N SER A 33 0.14 -9.59 -11.27
CA SER A 33 0.23 -8.62 -10.17
C SER A 33 -0.12 -9.23 -8.81
N SER A 34 -0.18 -10.55 -8.71
CA SER A 34 -0.61 -11.22 -7.47
C SER A 34 0.23 -10.81 -6.27
N LYS A 35 1.56 -10.82 -6.42
CA LYS A 35 2.49 -10.44 -5.35
C LYS A 35 2.28 -8.99 -4.94
N ASP A 36 2.18 -8.08 -5.91
CA ASP A 36 2.01 -6.65 -5.62
C ASP A 36 0.69 -6.39 -4.90
N CYS A 37 -0.38 -7.05 -5.33
CA CYS A 37 -1.69 -6.89 -4.70
C CYS A 37 -1.71 -7.44 -3.27
N ILE A 38 -1.07 -8.59 -3.04
CA ILE A 38 -0.98 -9.17 -1.70
C ILE A 38 -0.16 -8.27 -0.77
N VAL A 39 0.97 -7.78 -1.23
CA VAL A 39 1.82 -6.86 -0.44
C VAL A 39 1.05 -5.58 -0.12
N PHE A 40 0.36 -5.01 -1.10
CA PHE A 40 -0.41 -3.78 -0.91
C PHE A 40 -1.53 -3.97 0.10
N GLU A 41 -2.33 -5.03 -0.04
CA GLU A 41 -3.43 -5.30 0.91
C GLU A 41 -2.92 -5.64 2.31
N THR A 42 -1.78 -6.34 2.41
CA THR A 42 -1.13 -6.60 3.70
C THR A 42 -0.74 -5.29 4.37
N TYR A 43 -0.17 -4.36 3.59
CA TYR A 43 0.22 -3.05 4.11
C TYR A 43 -0.98 -2.26 4.63
N LEU A 44 -2.07 -2.25 3.87
CA LEU A 44 -3.30 -1.58 4.29
C LEU A 44 -3.85 -2.21 5.59
N LYS A 45 -3.79 -3.53 5.71
CA LYS A 45 -4.26 -4.23 6.91
C LYS A 45 -3.43 -3.84 8.13
N VAL A 46 -2.11 -3.81 8.01
CA VAL A 46 -1.23 -3.41 9.10
C VAL A 46 -1.49 -1.96 9.51
N ALA A 47 -1.63 -1.06 8.53
CA ALA A 47 -1.92 0.34 8.81
C ALA A 47 -3.27 0.50 9.51
N ASP A 48 -4.28 -0.25 9.09
CA ASP A 48 -5.61 -0.23 9.72
C ASP A 48 -5.53 -0.67 11.18
N VAL A 49 -4.80 -1.74 11.47
CA VAL A 49 -4.59 -2.22 12.84
C VAL A 49 -3.93 -1.14 13.69
N LEU A 50 -2.87 -0.51 13.17
CA LEU A 50 -2.16 0.55 13.90
C LEU A 50 -3.08 1.73 14.21
N ARG A 51 -3.88 2.17 13.23
CA ARG A 51 -4.83 3.29 13.44
C ARG A 51 -5.93 2.91 14.42
N THR A 52 -6.44 1.69 14.33
CA THR A 52 -7.48 1.20 15.24
C THR A 52 -6.95 1.15 16.68
N GLU A 53 -5.68 0.86 16.87
CA GLU A 53 -5.04 0.89 18.19
C GLU A 53 -4.71 2.30 18.68
N GLY A 54 -5.04 3.32 17.91
CA GLY A 54 -4.87 4.72 18.32
C GLY A 54 -3.56 5.35 17.92
N SER A 55 -2.74 4.69 17.09
CA SER A 55 -1.49 5.27 16.64
C SER A 55 -1.74 6.48 15.74
N THR A 56 -1.03 7.58 16.01
CA THR A 56 -1.01 8.78 15.17
C THR A 56 0.35 8.98 14.49
N ALA A 57 1.24 8.01 14.63
CA ALA A 57 2.58 8.07 14.03
C ALA A 57 2.48 8.13 12.49
N PRO A 58 3.44 8.79 11.82
CA PRO A 58 3.48 8.80 10.36
C PRO A 58 3.62 7.38 9.81
N ILE A 59 2.84 7.07 8.77
CA ILE A 59 2.93 5.81 8.03
C ILE A 59 3.24 6.18 6.59
N VAL A 60 4.31 5.60 6.05
CA VAL A 60 4.75 5.86 4.68
C VAL A 60 4.84 4.56 3.91
N PHE A 61 4.19 4.52 2.76
CA PHE A 61 4.32 3.42 1.81
C PHE A 61 5.43 3.77 0.82
N LEU A 62 6.53 3.03 0.87
CA LEU A 62 7.68 3.27 0.02
C LEU A 62 7.71 2.27 -1.13
N SER A 63 7.65 2.78 -2.37
CA SER A 63 7.80 1.96 -3.56
C SER A 63 8.41 2.76 -4.69
N SER A 64 9.47 2.24 -5.29
CA SER A 64 10.09 2.82 -6.48
C SER A 64 9.31 2.49 -7.77
N ASN A 65 8.35 1.60 -7.68
CA ASN A 65 7.56 1.16 -8.84
C ASN A 65 6.42 2.13 -9.12
N THR A 66 6.78 3.36 -9.51
CA THR A 66 5.85 4.48 -9.62
C THR A 66 4.72 4.25 -10.63
N SER A 67 4.96 3.46 -11.68
CA SER A 67 3.95 3.22 -12.71
C SER A 67 2.71 2.49 -12.19
N GLU A 68 2.81 1.80 -11.07
CA GLU A 68 1.70 1.06 -10.48
C GLU A 68 0.87 1.93 -9.54
N TYR A 69 1.47 2.97 -8.95
CA TYR A 69 0.82 3.78 -7.92
C TYR A 69 0.53 5.21 -8.36
N LEU A 70 1.27 5.73 -9.33
CA LEU A 70 1.11 7.10 -9.82
C LEU A 70 0.56 7.11 -11.25
N ASN A 71 -0.23 8.15 -11.55
CA ASN A 71 -0.69 8.38 -12.92
C ASN A 71 0.40 9.11 -13.73
N ASP A 72 0.09 9.44 -14.99
CA ASP A 72 1.04 10.11 -15.90
C ASP A 72 1.47 11.49 -15.40
N SER A 73 0.64 12.14 -14.57
CA SER A 73 0.94 13.44 -13.95
C SER A 73 1.73 13.33 -12.67
N LYS A 74 2.19 12.11 -12.30
CA LYS A 74 2.94 11.82 -11.08
C LYS A 74 2.15 12.08 -9.80
N VAL A 75 0.84 11.92 -9.88
CA VAL A 75 -0.08 12.01 -8.73
C VAL A 75 -0.59 10.60 -8.43
N LEU A 76 -0.84 10.29 -7.15
CA LEU A 76 -1.40 8.99 -6.77
C LEU A 76 -2.65 8.67 -7.58
N LYS A 77 -2.72 7.43 -8.07
CA LYS A 77 -3.95 6.95 -8.71
C LYS A 77 -5.12 7.07 -7.73
N VAL A 78 -6.30 7.39 -8.24
CA VAL A 78 -7.48 7.65 -7.40
C VAL A 78 -7.77 6.50 -6.45
N GLU A 79 -7.71 5.26 -6.95
CA GLU A 79 -7.98 4.08 -6.13
C GLU A 79 -6.96 3.90 -5.00
N ILE A 80 -5.69 4.29 -5.23
CA ILE A 80 -4.66 4.25 -4.19
C ILE A 80 -4.88 5.36 -3.17
N ALA A 81 -5.17 6.58 -3.64
CA ALA A 81 -5.45 7.71 -2.77
C ALA A 81 -6.67 7.43 -1.88
N ASN A 82 -7.70 6.80 -2.43
CA ASN A 82 -8.90 6.43 -1.67
C ASN A 82 -8.60 5.42 -0.57
N ASP A 83 -7.66 4.50 -0.80
CA ASP A 83 -7.24 3.53 0.21
C ASP A 83 -6.37 4.17 1.30
N PHE A 84 -5.53 5.14 0.92
CA PHE A 84 -4.58 5.77 1.85
C PHE A 84 -5.21 6.85 2.72
N ALA A 85 -6.17 7.61 2.19
CA ALA A 85 -6.73 8.78 2.89
C ALA A 85 -7.32 8.44 4.26
N PRO A 86 -8.18 7.41 4.42
CA PRO A 86 -8.74 7.09 5.74
C PRO A 86 -7.70 6.68 6.76
N LEU A 87 -6.59 6.10 6.30
CA LEU A 87 -5.51 5.60 7.16
C LEU A 87 -4.37 6.61 7.29
N LYS A 88 -4.44 7.73 6.56
CA LYS A 88 -3.43 8.79 6.56
C LYS A 88 -2.05 8.23 6.23
N ILE A 89 -1.98 7.45 5.16
CA ILE A 89 -0.74 6.89 4.65
C ILE A 89 -0.17 7.84 3.59
N ASP A 90 1.12 8.15 3.69
CA ASP A 90 1.84 8.91 2.69
C ASP A 90 2.56 7.97 1.72
N TYR A 91 2.73 8.41 0.50
CA TYR A 91 3.48 7.66 -0.51
C TYR A 91 4.85 8.29 -0.71
N ALA A 92 5.89 7.46 -0.80
CA ALA A 92 7.22 7.89 -1.15
C ALA A 92 7.79 7.00 -2.25
N SER A 93 8.41 7.61 -3.26
CA SER A 93 9.01 6.89 -4.38
C SER A 93 10.49 6.57 -4.15
N ASN A 94 11.11 7.15 -3.12
CA ASN A 94 12.50 6.89 -2.78
C ASN A 94 12.73 7.09 -1.28
N MET A 95 13.89 6.66 -0.82
CA MET A 95 14.23 6.71 0.61
C MET A 95 14.34 8.14 1.14
N ALA A 96 14.81 9.09 0.34
CA ALA A 96 14.92 10.48 0.77
C ALA A 96 13.55 11.08 1.07
N MET A 97 12.56 10.85 0.19
CA MET A 97 11.17 11.24 0.43
C MET A 97 10.61 10.61 1.69
N ALA A 98 10.83 9.29 1.86
CA ALA A 98 10.33 8.57 3.02
C ALA A 98 10.90 9.15 4.32
N LYS A 99 12.19 9.43 4.36
CA LYS A 99 12.82 10.05 5.53
C LYS A 99 12.22 11.41 5.85
N TYR A 100 12.02 12.23 4.84
CA TYR A 100 11.42 13.55 5.02
C TYR A 100 10.02 13.43 5.60
N GLN A 101 9.18 12.56 5.05
CA GLN A 101 7.81 12.37 5.50
C GLN A 101 7.73 11.78 6.92
N LEU A 102 8.73 10.99 7.31
CA LEU A 102 8.82 10.43 8.66
C LEU A 102 9.42 11.42 9.68
N GLY A 103 9.91 12.56 9.22
CA GLY A 103 10.53 13.56 10.08
C GLY A 103 11.96 13.23 10.49
N LEU A 104 12.63 12.43 9.70
CA LEU A 104 14.00 12.01 10.00
C LEU A 104 15.05 12.85 9.30
#